data_178541a27c02d628f254e4d3bbc62ffb
#
_entry.id   178541a27c02d628f254e4d3bbc62ffb
#
_cell.length_a   1.000
_cell.length_b   1.000
_cell.length_c   1.000
_cell.angle_alpha   90.00
_cell.angle_beta   90.00
_cell.angle_gamma   90.00
#
_symmetry.space_group_name_H-M   'P 1'
#
loop_
_entity.id
_entity.type
_entity.pdbx_description
1 polymer ?
#
loop_
_entity_poly.entity_id
_entity_poly.type
_entity_poly.pdbx_seq_one_letter_code
_entity_poly.pdbx_strand_id
1 'polypeptide(L)'
;MWYTLLVNKTQGEFFMKKKITALILSVIMIFSCGMVPAYAADDAGGVKKDNLLTIALGYIVETLIGAVDFCLGENESFVKEKDFVYDNFFEGTEEFITEAKEGAKWALGHSSVSLVPENFLDYDLYLGGFMCEKNMFTNDVREILDDMKVRVIALNDGSGRGTAVFATVDSIGVSNGDIRHIRGLLNDYAKENNLNSINIFATHVHSGIDTQGMWTEIIKKWPRNILSSAMRLSKLQLQGTDPEYMEFFYGRIKGAIEDAVASMEEGEMTFARKDIGERYFYNKNRPSATALDTELKRFTFTPDNKDATPTIILNMAAHPDVAGLAVGDEVNGHGVSGDYVYYIGETLGKAGYNFMFFNGAICGIYIGGVRGEEERRVDGPANYGREIGKMVLSLTKTEEEIKADSFLSTPDFVPTEEYITWYEGWTPVIETEVEPILNIRLQKVDFKVTNPLIRAASKIKLVNYLVKVKGFRDYYLTTEIGYIEMGKDIKIAMVPGEFCTDLAYGGASLTAEGSILGKDFEGKTLVDIFGEDVIVFGLANDAIGYIVPDNDYVMALNHDHYAETLSLGKNTASTLSKAFEEIVK
;
A
#
# COMPACT_ATOMS: atom_id res chain seq x y z
N MET A 1 43.16 15.74 39.90
CA MET A 1 42.57 14.59 39.14
C MET A 1 41.07 14.47 39.27
N TRP A 2 40.45 14.60 40.46
CA TRP A 2 38.98 14.57 40.63
C TRP A 2 38.24 15.78 40.06
N TYR A 3 38.83 16.96 40.14
CA TYR A 3 38.23 18.20 39.62
C TYR A 3 38.18 18.21 38.09
N THR A 4 39.18 17.68 37.42
CA THR A 4 39.24 17.57 35.95
C THR A 4 38.25 16.54 35.41
N LEU A 5 37.97 15.46 36.15
CA LEU A 5 36.98 14.44 35.82
C LEU A 5 35.53 14.97 35.98
N LEU A 6 35.26 15.79 37.02
CA LEU A 6 33.95 16.41 37.24
C LEU A 6 33.67 17.49 36.19
N VAL A 7 34.64 18.34 35.83
CA VAL A 7 34.49 19.39 34.81
C VAL A 7 34.29 18.77 33.43
N ASN A 8 35.00 17.71 33.09
CA ASN A 8 34.78 16.99 31.82
C ASN A 8 33.40 16.29 31.76
N LYS A 9 32.91 15.77 32.89
CA LYS A 9 31.60 15.15 32.97
C LYS A 9 30.46 16.17 32.81
N THR A 10 30.58 17.33 33.48
CA THR A 10 29.59 18.43 33.38
C THR A 10 29.62 19.12 32.02
N GLN A 11 30.77 19.29 31.37
CA GLN A 11 30.86 19.78 30.02
C GLN A 11 30.26 18.78 29.01
N GLY A 12 30.52 17.48 29.17
CA GLY A 12 29.91 16.45 28.34
C GLY A 12 28.38 16.40 28.47
N GLU A 13 27.87 16.49 29.71
CA GLU A 13 26.41 16.55 29.96
C GLU A 13 25.78 17.84 29.42
N PHE A 14 26.45 18.98 29.52
CA PHE A 14 25.98 20.25 28.98
C PHE A 14 25.96 20.28 27.43
N PHE A 15 27.01 19.74 26.81
CA PHE A 15 27.06 19.56 25.35
C PHE A 15 25.99 18.57 24.85
N MET A 16 25.77 17.49 25.60
CA MET A 16 24.75 16.50 25.28
C MET A 16 23.33 17.09 25.41
N LYS A 17 23.04 17.85 26.48
CA LYS A 17 21.76 18.54 26.64
C LYS A 17 21.49 19.54 25.50
N LYS A 18 22.49 20.32 25.10
CA LYS A 18 22.35 21.25 23.95
C LYS A 18 22.09 20.51 22.64
N LYS A 19 22.77 19.39 22.38
CA LYS A 19 22.53 18.55 21.20
C LYS A 19 21.14 17.93 21.21
N ILE A 20 20.67 17.46 22.35
CA ILE A 20 19.34 16.87 22.53
C ILE A 20 18.27 17.94 22.34
N THR A 21 18.44 19.15 22.93
CA THR A 21 17.49 20.26 22.75
C THR A 21 17.46 20.73 21.30
N ALA A 22 18.61 20.84 20.63
CA ALA A 22 18.69 21.18 19.21
C ALA A 22 18.03 20.10 18.33
N LEU A 23 18.24 18.83 18.67
CA LEU A 23 17.63 17.70 17.98
C LEU A 23 16.10 17.70 18.13
N ILE A 24 15.59 17.87 19.36
CA ILE A 24 14.15 17.95 19.64
C ILE A 24 13.52 19.15 18.92
N LEU A 25 14.15 20.34 18.98
CA LEU A 25 13.68 21.54 18.29
C LEU A 25 13.71 21.36 16.76
N SER A 26 14.75 20.71 16.20
CA SER A 26 14.83 20.43 14.77
C SER A 26 13.75 19.43 14.32
N VAL A 27 13.51 18.40 15.10
CA VAL A 27 12.44 17.41 14.83
C VAL A 27 11.05 18.09 14.91
N ILE A 28 10.81 18.91 15.95
CA ILE A 28 9.55 19.67 16.07
C ILE A 28 9.41 20.66 14.92
N MET A 29 10.47 21.38 14.53
CA MET A 29 10.45 22.28 13.36
C MET A 29 10.20 21.54 12.05
N ILE A 30 10.83 20.40 11.82
CA ILE A 30 10.65 19.57 10.61
C ILE A 30 9.19 19.10 10.50
N PHE A 31 8.63 18.58 11.60
CA PHE A 31 7.24 18.13 11.61
C PHE A 31 6.23 19.29 11.62
N SER A 32 6.54 20.43 12.22
CA SER A 32 5.68 21.62 12.17
C SER A 32 5.74 22.37 10.83
N CYS A 33 6.86 22.32 10.10
CA CYS A 33 6.97 22.89 8.76
C CYS A 33 6.36 21.98 7.68
N GLY A 34 6.36 20.64 7.88
CA GLY A 34 5.68 19.69 7.01
C GLY A 34 4.16 19.69 7.16
N MET A 35 3.64 20.38 8.17
CA MET A 35 2.22 20.51 8.50
C MET A 35 1.57 21.79 8.00
N VAL A 36 2.00 22.36 6.90
CA VAL A 36 1.21 23.41 6.24
C VAL A 36 -0.02 22.69 5.66
N PRO A 37 -1.24 23.04 6.13
CA PRO A 37 -2.44 22.34 5.71
C PRO A 37 -2.58 22.38 4.19
N ALA A 38 -2.90 21.25 3.59
CA ALA A 38 -3.24 21.09 2.19
C ALA A 38 -4.59 21.79 1.80
N TYR A 39 -4.93 22.87 2.48
CA TYR A 39 -6.10 23.68 2.21
C TYR A 39 -5.68 24.98 1.55
N ALA A 40 -5.58 24.99 0.27
CA ALA A 40 -5.80 26.04 -0.70
C ALA A 40 -4.97 25.83 -1.96
N ALA A 41 -5.55 25.23 -2.96
CA ALA A 41 -5.27 25.59 -4.34
C ALA A 41 -6.35 25.01 -5.25
N ASP A 42 -7.46 25.70 -5.36
CA ASP A 42 -8.15 25.79 -6.63
C ASP A 42 -7.24 26.63 -7.54
N ASP A 43 -6.48 25.96 -8.40
CA ASP A 43 -6.10 26.46 -9.72
C ASP A 43 -5.46 25.33 -10.52
N ALA A 44 -6.25 24.71 -11.35
CA ALA A 44 -5.77 23.85 -12.39
C ALA A 44 -5.00 24.66 -13.44
N GLY A 45 -3.75 24.33 -13.67
CA GLY A 45 -3.04 24.74 -14.86
C GLY A 45 -1.77 25.58 -14.65
N GLY A 46 -0.65 24.91 -14.78
CA GLY A 46 0.64 25.51 -15.06
C GLY A 46 1.72 25.22 -14.03
N VAL A 47 2.58 24.28 -14.37
CA VAL A 47 3.87 24.09 -13.68
C VAL A 47 4.58 25.43 -13.55
N LYS A 48 4.49 26.08 -12.39
CA LYS A 48 5.22 27.32 -12.12
C LYS A 48 6.69 26.99 -11.98
N LYS A 49 7.51 27.66 -12.79
CA LYS A 49 8.98 27.54 -12.83
C LYS A 49 9.66 28.20 -11.63
N ASP A 50 9.36 27.79 -10.41
CA ASP A 50 10.22 28.08 -9.25
C ASP A 50 11.00 26.82 -8.81
N ASN A 51 11.28 25.93 -9.76
CA ASN A 51 12.01 24.69 -9.52
C ASN A 51 13.34 24.91 -8.77
N LEU A 52 14.07 25.99 -9.07
CA LEU A 52 15.35 26.27 -8.41
C LEU A 52 15.20 26.54 -6.92
N LEU A 53 14.17 27.27 -6.50
CA LEU A 53 13.91 27.54 -5.09
C LEU A 53 13.48 26.27 -4.35
N THR A 54 12.58 25.50 -4.95
CA THR A 54 12.10 24.22 -4.39
C THR A 54 13.25 23.22 -4.27
N ILE A 55 14.10 23.12 -5.29
CA ILE A 55 15.30 22.27 -5.26
C ILE A 55 16.26 22.72 -4.15
N ALA A 56 16.53 24.03 -4.02
CA ALA A 56 17.41 24.55 -2.98
C ALA A 56 16.85 24.30 -1.57
N LEU A 57 15.55 24.50 -1.37
CA LEU A 57 14.87 24.17 -0.12
C LEU A 57 14.96 22.67 0.19
N GLY A 58 14.75 21.82 -0.80
CA GLY A 58 14.90 20.38 -0.68
C GLY A 58 16.29 19.97 -0.19
N TYR A 59 17.35 20.52 -0.76
CA TYR A 59 18.73 20.26 -0.30
C TYR A 59 18.97 20.73 1.16
N ILE A 60 18.42 21.88 1.54
CA ILE A 60 18.53 22.39 2.92
C ILE A 60 17.82 21.45 3.88
N VAL A 61 16.59 21.06 3.57
CA VAL A 61 15.78 20.13 4.37
C VAL A 61 16.50 18.79 4.53
N GLU A 62 16.93 18.20 3.41
CA GLU A 62 17.66 16.92 3.39
C GLU A 62 18.94 16.97 4.24
N THR A 63 19.66 18.08 4.19
CA THR A 63 20.87 18.31 5.00
C THR A 63 20.57 18.41 6.49
N LEU A 64 19.53 19.15 6.88
CA LEU A 64 19.12 19.30 8.28
C LEU A 64 18.66 17.97 8.87
N ILE A 65 17.80 17.24 8.15
CA ILE A 65 17.34 15.92 8.57
C ILE A 65 18.53 14.93 8.61
N GLY A 66 19.45 15.01 7.65
CA GLY A 66 20.67 14.22 7.63
C GLY A 66 21.56 14.43 8.86
N ALA A 67 21.61 15.66 9.38
CA ALA A 67 22.31 15.96 10.62
C ALA A 67 21.61 15.31 11.84
N VAL A 68 20.27 15.30 11.87
CA VAL A 68 19.50 14.57 12.89
C VAL A 68 19.76 13.07 12.80
N ASP A 69 19.60 12.49 11.61
CA ASP A 69 19.90 11.08 11.34
C ASP A 69 21.32 10.70 11.80
N PHE A 70 22.28 11.58 11.57
CA PHE A 70 23.66 11.36 12.00
C PHE A 70 23.80 11.24 13.53
N CYS A 71 23.02 11.96 14.31
CA CYS A 71 23.07 11.93 15.77
C CYS A 71 22.40 10.68 16.37
N LEU A 72 21.47 10.05 15.64
CA LEU A 72 20.74 8.87 16.10
C LEU A 72 21.60 7.59 15.97
N GLY A 73 21.42 6.69 16.93
CA GLY A 73 22.07 5.35 16.94
C GLY A 73 21.24 4.32 16.21
N GLU A 74 21.93 3.38 15.56
CA GLU A 74 21.31 2.16 15.04
C GLU A 74 20.72 1.33 16.18
N ASN A 75 19.57 0.70 15.93
CA ASN A 75 18.92 -0.26 16.83
C ASN A 75 19.06 -1.68 16.25
N GLU A 76 18.38 -2.66 16.85
CA GLU A 76 18.46 -4.07 16.44
C GLU A 76 17.92 -4.37 15.04
N SER A 77 17.09 -3.48 14.46
CA SER A 77 16.62 -3.64 13.08
C SER A 77 17.68 -3.28 12.02
N PHE A 78 18.84 -2.72 12.45
CA PHE A 78 19.98 -2.45 11.58
C PHE A 78 20.97 -3.60 11.62
N VAL A 79 20.87 -4.52 10.67
CA VAL A 79 21.64 -5.76 10.62
C VAL A 79 22.79 -5.65 9.63
N LYS A 80 24.01 -5.99 10.07
CA LYS A 80 25.18 -6.01 9.17
C LYS A 80 24.98 -7.03 8.06
N GLU A 81 25.44 -6.72 6.84
CA GLU A 81 25.25 -7.59 5.66
C GLU A 81 25.66 -9.04 5.91
N LYS A 82 26.80 -9.26 6.59
CA LYS A 82 27.30 -10.61 6.91
C LYS A 82 26.39 -11.42 7.85
N ASP A 83 25.54 -10.77 8.61
CA ASP A 83 24.63 -11.35 9.61
C ASP A 83 23.16 -11.26 9.13
N PHE A 84 22.93 -10.63 7.97
CA PHE A 84 21.60 -10.42 7.41
C PHE A 84 21.09 -11.70 6.76
N VAL A 85 19.96 -12.20 7.24
CA VAL A 85 19.30 -13.37 6.70
C VAL A 85 17.95 -12.94 6.11
N TYR A 86 17.67 -13.36 4.87
CA TYR A 86 16.38 -13.18 4.23
C TYR A 86 15.71 -14.56 4.14
N ASP A 87 14.99 -14.89 5.18
CA ASP A 87 14.29 -16.17 5.37
C ASP A 87 12.86 -16.15 4.79
N ASN A 88 12.22 -17.32 4.73
CA ASN A 88 10.82 -17.49 4.34
C ASN A 88 10.47 -16.83 2.99
N PHE A 89 11.41 -16.89 2.05
CA PHE A 89 11.23 -16.40 0.69
C PHE A 89 10.68 -17.52 -0.20
N PHE A 90 9.72 -17.16 -1.03
CA PHE A 90 9.19 -18.02 -2.08
C PHE A 90 9.65 -17.49 -3.43
N GLU A 91 10.10 -18.36 -4.33
CA GLU A 91 10.57 -17.97 -5.67
C GLU A 91 9.42 -17.97 -6.70
N GLY A 92 8.32 -18.64 -6.39
CA GLY A 92 7.19 -18.81 -7.28
C GLY A 92 7.21 -20.18 -7.98
N THR A 93 6.74 -20.23 -9.22
CA THR A 93 6.74 -21.45 -10.04
C THR A 93 8.14 -21.78 -10.54
N GLU A 94 8.55 -23.03 -10.41
CA GLU A 94 9.90 -23.49 -10.80
C GLU A 94 10.17 -23.28 -12.30
N GLU A 95 9.17 -23.58 -13.15
CA GLU A 95 9.24 -23.37 -14.60
C GLU A 95 8.01 -22.62 -15.11
N PHE A 96 8.19 -21.73 -16.06
CA PHE A 96 7.10 -21.07 -16.77
C PHE A 96 6.60 -21.95 -17.92
N ILE A 97 5.29 -22.07 -18.06
CA ILE A 97 4.64 -22.77 -19.17
C ILE A 97 3.88 -21.76 -20.05
N THR A 98 3.82 -22.06 -21.34
CA THR A 98 3.11 -21.23 -22.34
C THR A 98 1.80 -21.85 -22.82
N GLU A 99 1.54 -23.09 -22.43
CA GLU A 99 0.32 -23.84 -22.77
C GLU A 99 -0.21 -24.54 -21.52
N ALA A 100 -1.52 -24.56 -21.37
CA ALA A 100 -2.16 -25.29 -20.29
C ALA A 100 -1.90 -26.81 -20.45
N LYS A 101 -1.70 -27.51 -19.33
CA LYS A 101 -1.59 -28.96 -19.31
C LYS A 101 -2.91 -29.58 -19.78
N GLU A 102 -2.86 -30.66 -20.54
CA GLU A 102 -4.06 -31.34 -21.01
C GLU A 102 -4.99 -31.72 -19.84
N GLY A 103 -6.25 -31.27 -19.91
CA GLY A 103 -7.25 -31.51 -18.87
C GLY A 103 -7.09 -30.67 -17.59
N ALA A 104 -6.15 -29.76 -17.56
CA ALA A 104 -6.00 -28.85 -16.42
C ALA A 104 -7.23 -27.93 -16.28
N LYS A 105 -7.56 -27.60 -15.04
CA LYS A 105 -8.59 -26.63 -14.67
C LYS A 105 -8.03 -25.68 -13.63
N TRP A 106 -8.61 -24.50 -13.58
CA TRP A 106 -8.41 -23.63 -12.44
C TRP A 106 -9.00 -24.27 -11.19
N ALA A 107 -8.32 -24.12 -10.06
CA ALA A 107 -8.89 -24.38 -8.74
C ALA A 107 -8.65 -23.15 -7.86
N LEU A 108 -9.72 -22.70 -7.22
CA LEU A 108 -9.68 -21.54 -6.34
C LEU A 108 -10.40 -21.84 -5.02
N GLY A 109 -9.76 -21.48 -3.90
CA GLY A 109 -10.38 -21.40 -2.59
C GLY A 109 -10.38 -19.97 -2.08
N HIS A 110 -11.36 -19.63 -1.26
CA HIS A 110 -11.53 -18.27 -0.72
C HIS A 110 -11.79 -18.28 0.78
N SER A 111 -11.22 -17.32 1.48
CA SER A 111 -11.55 -17.02 2.89
C SER A 111 -11.57 -15.50 3.09
N SER A 112 -12.45 -15.05 4.00
CA SER A 112 -12.52 -13.65 4.41
C SER A 112 -12.84 -13.58 5.89
N VAL A 113 -11.91 -13.00 6.69
CA VAL A 113 -12.05 -12.93 8.15
C VAL A 113 -11.77 -11.52 8.66
N SER A 114 -12.41 -11.16 9.77
CA SER A 114 -12.20 -9.89 10.46
C SER A 114 -10.79 -9.81 11.07
N LEU A 115 -10.18 -8.64 10.99
CA LEU A 115 -8.94 -8.27 11.66
C LEU A 115 -9.18 -7.37 12.87
N VAL A 116 -10.44 -7.14 13.23
CA VAL A 116 -10.82 -6.39 14.42
C VAL A 116 -11.09 -7.38 15.55
N PRO A 117 -10.33 -7.34 16.67
CA PRO A 117 -10.61 -8.19 17.81
C PRO A 117 -11.92 -7.76 18.50
N GLU A 118 -12.69 -8.71 19.02
CA GLU A 118 -13.96 -8.43 19.72
C GLU A 118 -13.76 -7.47 20.91
N ASN A 119 -12.63 -7.58 21.60
CA ASN A 119 -12.24 -6.76 22.74
C ASN A 119 -11.22 -5.68 22.35
N PHE A 120 -11.39 -5.04 21.20
CA PHE A 120 -10.42 -4.06 20.63
C PHE A 120 -10.04 -2.92 21.59
N LEU A 121 -10.89 -2.57 22.55
CA LEU A 121 -10.60 -1.55 23.56
C LEU A 121 -9.58 -1.99 24.63
N ASP A 122 -9.24 -3.27 24.69
CA ASP A 122 -8.22 -3.80 25.62
C ASP A 122 -6.80 -3.62 25.06
N TYR A 123 -6.66 -3.26 23.78
CA TYR A 123 -5.39 -3.06 23.07
C TYR A 123 -5.05 -1.58 22.93
N ASP A 124 -3.75 -1.25 22.78
CA ASP A 124 -3.25 0.10 22.49
C ASP A 124 -3.24 0.36 20.98
N LEU A 125 -4.43 0.53 20.38
CA LEU A 125 -4.64 0.61 18.94
C LEU A 125 -4.75 2.05 18.44
N TYR A 126 -4.18 2.29 17.27
CA TYR A 126 -4.23 3.56 16.55
C TYR A 126 -4.63 3.31 15.10
N LEU A 127 -5.27 4.30 14.45
CA LEU A 127 -5.57 4.25 13.03
C LEU A 127 -4.32 4.64 12.23
N GLY A 128 -3.98 3.83 11.22
CA GLY A 128 -2.93 4.12 10.25
C GLY A 128 -3.44 4.96 9.10
N GLY A 129 -2.65 5.97 8.65
CA GLY A 129 -2.93 6.67 7.40
C GLY A 129 -2.68 8.17 7.41
N PHE A 130 -3.09 8.90 8.45
CA PHE A 130 -2.97 10.36 8.48
C PHE A 130 -2.11 10.85 9.64
N MET A 131 -0.93 11.40 9.32
CA MET A 131 -0.05 12.03 10.31
C MET A 131 -0.28 13.54 10.49
N CYS A 132 -0.99 14.19 9.58
CA CYS A 132 -1.06 15.64 9.45
C CYS A 132 -2.42 16.25 9.82
N GLU A 133 -3.34 15.46 10.32
CA GLU A 133 -4.66 15.91 10.75
C GLU A 133 -4.63 16.60 12.12
N LYS A 134 -5.68 17.38 12.43
CA LYS A 134 -5.84 18.07 13.72
C LYS A 134 -5.69 17.14 14.93
N ASN A 135 -5.85 15.84 14.74
CA ASN A 135 -5.83 14.79 15.76
C ASN A 135 -4.59 13.89 15.74
N MET A 136 -3.47 14.30 15.11
CA MET A 136 -2.24 13.49 15.08
C MET A 136 -1.73 13.03 16.46
N PHE A 137 -2.24 13.59 17.55
CA PHE A 137 -1.92 13.19 18.92
C PHE A 137 -2.95 12.26 19.55
N THR A 138 -4.06 11.97 18.86
CA THR A 138 -5.23 11.27 19.40
C THR A 138 -5.98 10.43 18.37
N ASN A 139 -5.29 9.75 17.48
CA ASN A 139 -5.93 8.82 16.52
C ASN A 139 -6.08 7.39 17.09
N ASP A 140 -6.18 7.27 18.41
CA ASP A 140 -6.51 6.04 19.11
C ASP A 140 -7.86 5.48 18.67
N VAL A 141 -7.97 4.16 18.52
CA VAL A 141 -9.21 3.49 18.11
C VAL A 141 -10.23 3.53 19.24
N ARG A 142 -11.44 4.01 18.95
CA ARG A 142 -12.55 4.13 19.91
C ARG A 142 -13.84 3.48 19.46
N GLU A 143 -14.03 3.30 18.17
CA GLU A 143 -15.24 2.74 17.57
C GLU A 143 -14.92 1.94 16.31
N ILE A 144 -15.85 1.09 15.93
CA ILE A 144 -15.82 0.33 14.68
C ILE A 144 -16.97 0.84 13.82
N LEU A 145 -16.64 1.43 12.66
CA LEU A 145 -17.63 1.95 11.72
C LEU A 145 -18.13 0.84 10.79
N ASP A 146 -17.19 0.05 10.31
CA ASP A 146 -17.40 -1.19 9.56
C ASP A 146 -16.15 -2.09 9.73
N ASP A 147 -16.17 -3.29 9.12
CA ASP A 147 -15.18 -4.30 9.39
C ASP A 147 -13.88 -4.12 8.57
N MET A 148 -12.74 -4.29 9.21
CA MET A 148 -11.42 -4.41 8.61
C MET A 148 -11.11 -5.90 8.39
N LYS A 149 -10.80 -6.32 7.17
CA LYS A 149 -10.69 -7.73 6.80
C LYS A 149 -9.33 -8.12 6.23
N VAL A 150 -8.99 -9.39 6.38
CA VAL A 150 -8.13 -10.08 5.43
C VAL A 150 -9.00 -10.90 4.50
N ARG A 151 -8.73 -10.82 3.19
CA ARG A 151 -9.34 -11.65 2.15
C ARG A 151 -8.24 -12.46 1.50
N VAL A 152 -8.47 -13.75 1.34
CA VAL A 152 -7.47 -14.68 0.81
C VAL A 152 -8.06 -15.48 -0.34
N ILE A 153 -7.27 -15.66 -1.39
CA ILE A 153 -7.49 -16.69 -2.40
C ILE A 153 -6.29 -17.62 -2.46
N ALA A 154 -6.55 -18.92 -2.56
CA ALA A 154 -5.59 -19.94 -2.97
C ALA A 154 -5.91 -20.32 -4.41
N LEU A 155 -4.93 -20.21 -5.32
CA LEU A 155 -5.13 -20.37 -6.76
C LEU A 155 -4.14 -21.40 -7.32
N ASN A 156 -4.67 -22.34 -8.11
CA ASN A 156 -3.92 -23.40 -8.77
C ASN A 156 -4.40 -23.56 -10.21
N ASP A 157 -3.47 -23.79 -11.14
CA ASP A 157 -3.76 -23.93 -12.57
C ASP A 157 -3.91 -25.41 -13.02
N GLY A 158 -3.95 -26.36 -12.09
CA GLY A 158 -4.04 -27.78 -12.39
C GLY A 158 -2.79 -28.40 -13.03
N SER A 159 -1.72 -27.64 -13.22
CA SER A 159 -0.47 -28.12 -13.83
C SER A 159 0.35 -29.02 -12.90
N GLY A 160 0.11 -28.98 -11.60
CA GLY A 160 0.88 -29.68 -10.56
C GLY A 160 2.12 -28.92 -10.09
N ARG A 161 2.33 -27.66 -10.54
CA ARG A 161 3.47 -26.80 -10.13
C ARG A 161 3.26 -26.10 -8.79
N GLY A 162 2.20 -26.40 -8.09
CA GLY A 162 1.88 -25.87 -6.76
C GLY A 162 0.76 -24.85 -6.78
N THR A 163 0.38 -24.42 -5.57
CA THR A 163 -0.68 -23.45 -5.31
C THR A 163 -0.07 -22.12 -4.91
N ALA A 164 -0.53 -21.04 -5.50
CA ALA A 164 -0.19 -19.68 -5.10
C ALA A 164 -1.27 -19.12 -4.16
N VAL A 165 -0.84 -18.49 -3.09
CA VAL A 165 -1.71 -17.81 -2.15
C VAL A 165 -1.56 -16.30 -2.29
N PHE A 166 -2.70 -15.60 -2.34
CA PHE A 166 -2.78 -14.15 -2.34
C PHE A 166 -3.70 -13.72 -1.20
N ALA A 167 -3.19 -12.91 -0.30
CA ALA A 167 -3.94 -12.36 0.81
C ALA A 167 -3.93 -10.83 0.74
N THR A 168 -5.09 -10.18 0.76
CA THR A 168 -5.18 -8.72 0.89
C THR A 168 -5.70 -8.33 2.27
N VAL A 169 -5.04 -7.37 2.86
CA VAL A 169 -5.28 -6.92 4.23
C VAL A 169 -5.79 -5.47 4.19
N ASP A 170 -6.91 -5.20 4.84
CA ASP A 170 -7.42 -3.84 5.00
C ASP A 170 -6.57 -3.11 6.04
N SER A 171 -5.40 -2.64 5.63
CA SER A 171 -4.48 -1.82 6.41
C SER A 171 -3.73 -0.85 5.51
N ILE A 172 -3.06 0.12 6.13
CA ILE A 172 -2.20 1.09 5.41
C ILE A 172 -1.02 0.40 4.71
N GLY A 173 -0.53 -0.71 5.25
CA GLY A 173 0.59 -1.47 4.73
C GLY A 173 1.01 -2.58 5.68
N VAL A 174 1.65 -3.60 5.15
CA VAL A 174 2.27 -4.69 5.93
C VAL A 174 3.74 -4.76 5.58
N SER A 175 4.63 -4.68 6.58
CA SER A 175 6.06 -4.71 6.33
C SER A 175 6.53 -6.07 5.84
N ASN A 176 7.58 -6.09 5.01
CA ASN A 176 8.18 -7.35 4.56
C ASN A 176 8.65 -8.23 5.74
N GLY A 177 9.08 -7.63 6.84
CA GLY A 177 9.44 -8.36 8.06
C GLY A 177 8.25 -9.15 8.65
N ASP A 178 7.08 -8.51 8.74
CA ASP A 178 5.84 -9.14 9.23
C ASP A 178 5.35 -10.22 8.26
N ILE A 179 5.42 -9.95 6.96
CA ILE A 179 5.04 -10.93 5.92
C ILE A 179 5.92 -12.18 6.00
N ARG A 180 7.24 -12.02 6.14
CA ARG A 180 8.14 -13.16 6.31
C ARG A 180 7.92 -13.89 7.64
N HIS A 181 7.50 -13.19 8.69
CA HIS A 181 7.08 -13.82 9.94
C HIS A 181 5.84 -14.69 9.73
N ILE A 182 4.79 -14.19 9.07
CA ILE A 182 3.59 -14.96 8.73
C ILE A 182 3.93 -16.18 7.88
N ARG A 183 4.77 -16.02 6.85
CA ARG A 183 5.27 -17.14 6.03
C ARG A 183 6.00 -18.17 6.88
N GLY A 184 6.78 -17.71 7.88
CA GLY A 184 7.47 -18.58 8.84
C GLY A 184 6.52 -19.45 9.66
N LEU A 185 5.36 -18.90 10.08
CA LEU A 185 4.32 -19.63 10.78
C LEU A 185 3.62 -20.68 9.89
N LEU A 186 3.77 -20.58 8.57
CA LEU A 186 3.16 -21.45 7.57
C LEU A 186 4.15 -22.40 6.88
N ASN A 187 5.43 -22.41 7.28
CA ASN A 187 6.47 -23.15 6.54
C ASN A 187 6.18 -24.65 6.37
N ASP A 188 5.70 -25.33 7.42
CA ASP A 188 5.39 -26.76 7.33
C ASP A 188 4.09 -26.97 6.55
N TYR A 189 3.08 -26.16 6.79
CA TYR A 189 1.82 -26.18 6.07
C TYR A 189 2.02 -25.95 4.56
N ALA A 190 2.88 -25.00 4.19
CA ALA A 190 3.20 -24.70 2.79
C ALA A 190 3.84 -25.90 2.06
N LYS A 191 4.74 -26.63 2.74
CA LYS A 191 5.34 -27.86 2.19
C LYS A 191 4.32 -28.96 2.04
N GLU A 192 3.48 -29.20 3.06
CA GLU A 192 2.46 -30.25 3.06
C GLU A 192 1.40 -30.03 1.97
N ASN A 193 1.07 -28.77 1.65
CA ASN A 193 0.05 -28.39 0.68
C ASN A 193 0.62 -27.90 -0.66
N ASN A 194 1.93 -28.09 -0.90
CA ASN A 194 2.61 -27.69 -2.14
C ASN A 194 2.35 -26.21 -2.51
N LEU A 195 2.48 -25.29 -1.54
CA LEU A 195 2.37 -23.86 -1.83
C LEU A 195 3.67 -23.37 -2.46
N ASN A 196 3.61 -22.84 -3.66
CA ASN A 196 4.76 -22.27 -4.38
C ASN A 196 5.00 -20.80 -4.08
N SER A 197 3.97 -20.08 -3.60
CA SER A 197 4.10 -18.71 -3.13
C SER A 197 2.99 -18.33 -2.14
N ILE A 198 3.33 -17.44 -1.21
CA ILE A 198 2.39 -16.78 -0.29
C ILE A 198 2.66 -15.27 -0.42
N ASN A 199 1.70 -14.55 -0.99
CA ASN A 199 1.81 -13.14 -1.30
C ASN A 199 0.80 -12.35 -0.47
N ILE A 200 1.26 -11.34 0.25
CA ILE A 200 0.43 -10.51 1.12
C ILE A 200 0.48 -9.07 0.65
N PHE A 201 -0.70 -8.47 0.49
CA PHE A 201 -0.91 -7.12 -0.01
C PHE A 201 -1.66 -6.30 1.02
N ALA A 202 -1.48 -5.00 1.00
CA ALA A 202 -2.38 -4.08 1.70
C ALA A 202 -3.35 -3.43 0.71
N THR A 203 -4.59 -3.22 1.14
CA THR A 203 -5.55 -2.42 0.37
C THR A 203 -5.27 -0.93 0.47
N HIS A 204 -4.40 -0.53 1.40
CA HIS A 204 -4.01 0.85 1.72
C HIS A 204 -5.12 1.68 2.38
N VAL A 205 -5.97 1.04 3.15
CA VAL A 205 -7.02 1.72 3.93
C VAL A 205 -6.40 2.63 4.98
N HIS A 206 -6.82 3.90 5.00
CA HIS A 206 -6.35 4.91 5.94
C HIS A 206 -7.16 4.99 7.25
N SER A 207 -8.17 4.14 7.40
CA SER A 207 -8.96 3.98 8.62
C SER A 207 -8.83 2.59 9.23
N GLY A 208 -7.83 1.81 8.79
CA GLY A 208 -7.47 0.52 9.39
C GLY A 208 -6.60 0.70 10.63
N ILE A 209 -6.52 -0.36 11.45
CA ILE A 209 -5.61 -0.40 12.60
C ILE A 209 -4.16 -0.37 12.08
N ASP A 210 -3.31 0.46 12.72
CA ASP A 210 -1.90 0.62 12.35
C ASP A 210 -1.11 -0.68 12.54
N THR A 211 -0.54 -1.17 11.45
CA THR A 211 0.32 -2.36 11.39
C THR A 211 1.79 -2.02 11.17
N GLN A 212 2.13 -0.72 11.01
CA GLN A 212 3.50 -0.26 10.77
C GLN A 212 4.14 0.43 11.97
N GLY A 213 3.34 0.92 12.92
CA GLY A 213 3.81 1.57 14.15
C GLY A 213 4.08 3.07 14.01
N MET A 214 3.79 3.66 12.86
CA MET A 214 4.05 5.07 12.59
C MET A 214 3.03 5.99 13.27
N TRP A 215 1.76 5.58 13.36
CA TRP A 215 0.62 6.36 13.87
C TRP A 215 0.35 6.18 15.36
N THR A 216 1.36 5.80 16.11
CA THR A 216 1.32 5.55 17.55
C THR A 216 1.24 6.84 18.38
N GLU A 217 1.15 6.69 19.71
CA GLU A 217 1.13 7.82 20.65
C GLU A 217 2.43 8.62 20.62
N ILE A 218 2.42 9.71 19.83
CA ILE A 218 3.60 10.53 19.54
C ILE A 218 4.21 11.12 20.81
N ILE A 219 3.35 11.63 21.73
CA ILE A 219 3.82 12.34 22.93
C ILE A 219 4.60 11.42 23.89
N LYS A 220 4.21 10.15 24.01
CA LYS A 220 4.88 9.21 24.92
C LYS A 220 6.02 8.44 24.25
N LYS A 221 5.75 7.91 23.05
CA LYS A 221 6.70 6.98 22.40
C LYS A 221 7.85 7.72 21.69
N TRP A 222 7.58 8.79 20.94
CA TRP A 222 8.61 9.47 20.15
C TRP A 222 9.72 10.12 21.00
N PRO A 223 9.46 10.96 22.02
CA PRO A 223 10.53 11.57 22.81
C PRO A 223 11.41 10.52 23.49
N ARG A 224 10.81 9.43 23.98
CA ARG A 224 11.53 8.33 24.58
C ARG A 224 12.43 7.63 23.56
N ASN A 225 11.90 7.33 22.37
CA ASN A 225 12.66 6.62 21.33
C ASN A 225 13.79 7.49 20.75
N ILE A 226 13.54 8.80 20.53
CA ILE A 226 14.55 9.75 20.10
C ILE A 226 15.69 9.84 21.14
N LEU A 227 15.35 9.99 22.41
CA LEU A 227 16.35 10.07 23.48
C LEU A 227 17.15 8.76 23.60
N SER A 228 16.45 7.63 23.59
CA SER A 228 17.08 6.31 23.67
C SER A 228 18.00 6.05 22.49
N SER A 229 17.60 6.41 21.28
CA SER A 229 18.43 6.30 20.08
C SER A 229 19.68 7.19 20.15
N ALA A 230 19.51 8.47 20.53
CA ALA A 230 20.63 9.40 20.69
C ALA A 230 21.64 8.94 21.74
N MET A 231 21.16 8.28 22.80
CA MET A 231 22.00 7.71 23.87
C MET A 231 22.52 6.29 23.57
N ARG A 232 22.17 5.70 22.43
CA ARG A 232 22.50 4.32 22.02
C ARG A 232 21.96 3.25 23.00
N LEU A 233 20.76 3.49 23.51
CA LEU A 233 20.04 2.62 24.44
C LEU A 233 18.80 2.00 23.74
N SER A 234 19.00 1.35 22.61
CA SER A 234 17.93 0.82 21.74
C SER A 234 16.92 -0.09 22.46
N LYS A 235 17.38 -0.84 23.47
CA LYS A 235 16.51 -1.70 24.30
C LYS A 235 15.44 -0.94 25.10
N LEU A 236 15.56 0.39 25.22
CA LEU A 236 14.57 1.24 25.88
C LEU A 236 13.55 1.83 24.91
N GLN A 237 13.71 1.60 23.61
CA GLN A 237 12.75 2.03 22.59
C GLN A 237 11.48 1.18 22.66
N LEU A 238 10.35 1.82 22.46
CA LEU A 238 9.04 1.17 22.40
C LEU A 238 8.68 0.87 20.94
N GLN A 239 8.00 -0.25 20.72
CA GLN A 239 7.37 -0.53 19.43
C GLN A 239 6.24 0.46 19.20
N GLY A 240 6.00 0.80 17.94
CA GLY A 240 4.87 1.64 17.54
C GLY A 240 3.55 0.87 17.63
N THR A 241 3.50 -0.33 17.07
CA THR A 241 2.34 -1.23 17.09
C THR A 241 2.16 -1.88 18.46
N ASP A 242 0.93 -2.30 18.77
CA ASP A 242 0.63 -3.15 19.92
C ASP A 242 1.08 -4.59 19.64
N PRO A 243 1.98 -5.19 20.45
CA PRO A 243 2.49 -6.52 20.18
C PRO A 243 1.43 -7.64 20.28
N GLU A 244 0.44 -7.52 21.19
CA GLU A 244 -0.60 -8.52 21.35
C GLU A 244 -1.58 -8.47 20.17
N TYR A 245 -1.87 -7.27 19.67
CA TYR A 245 -2.64 -7.11 18.43
C TYR A 245 -1.88 -7.70 17.22
N MET A 246 -0.58 -7.49 17.11
CA MET A 246 0.19 -8.06 15.99
C MET A 246 0.20 -9.60 16.01
N GLU A 247 0.25 -10.23 17.18
CA GLU A 247 0.10 -11.70 17.29
C GLU A 247 -1.30 -12.15 16.86
N PHE A 248 -2.35 -11.44 17.26
CA PHE A 248 -3.71 -11.70 16.77
C PHE A 248 -3.79 -11.55 15.25
N PHE A 249 -3.25 -10.46 14.72
CA PHE A 249 -3.21 -10.15 13.28
C PHE A 249 -2.52 -11.28 12.47
N TYR A 250 -1.34 -11.73 12.91
CA TYR A 250 -0.63 -12.84 12.26
C TYR A 250 -1.43 -14.14 12.30
N GLY A 251 -2.03 -14.45 13.45
CA GLY A 251 -2.88 -15.64 13.63
C GLY A 251 -4.11 -15.63 12.72
N ARG A 252 -4.74 -14.47 12.54
CA ARG A 252 -5.91 -14.32 11.65
C ARG A 252 -5.54 -14.52 10.18
N ILE A 253 -4.44 -13.94 9.73
CA ILE A 253 -3.97 -14.12 8.35
C ILE A 253 -3.57 -15.57 8.10
N LYS A 254 -2.82 -16.18 9.04
CA LYS A 254 -2.45 -17.60 8.96
C LYS A 254 -3.70 -18.48 8.81
N GLY A 255 -4.68 -18.34 9.70
CA GLY A 255 -5.91 -19.13 9.67
C GLY A 255 -6.70 -18.92 8.37
N ALA A 256 -6.81 -17.68 7.89
CA ALA A 256 -7.47 -17.38 6.62
C ALA A 256 -6.78 -18.03 5.42
N ILE A 257 -5.46 -18.13 5.42
CA ILE A 257 -4.70 -18.83 4.38
C ILE A 257 -4.99 -20.33 4.42
N GLU A 258 -4.98 -20.93 5.62
CA GLU A 258 -5.31 -22.36 5.80
C GLU A 258 -6.72 -22.66 5.33
N ASP A 259 -7.71 -21.82 5.69
CA ASP A 259 -9.10 -21.95 5.28
C ASP A 259 -9.28 -21.83 3.75
N ALA A 260 -8.60 -20.87 3.11
CA ALA A 260 -8.67 -20.69 1.67
C ALA A 260 -8.10 -21.91 0.93
N VAL A 261 -6.95 -22.44 1.37
CA VAL A 261 -6.36 -23.65 0.77
C VAL A 261 -7.28 -24.88 0.97
N ALA A 262 -7.92 -25.00 2.13
CA ALA A 262 -8.82 -26.12 2.43
C ALA A 262 -10.14 -26.05 1.64
N SER A 263 -10.55 -24.86 1.17
CA SER A 263 -11.82 -24.62 0.46
C SER A 263 -11.70 -24.62 -1.06
N MET A 264 -10.57 -25.08 -1.64
CA MET A 264 -10.35 -25.05 -3.09
C MET A 264 -11.33 -25.95 -3.85
N GLU A 265 -11.94 -25.39 -4.90
CA GLU A 265 -12.83 -26.05 -5.84
C GLU A 265 -12.32 -25.85 -7.27
N GLU A 266 -12.48 -26.85 -8.13
CA GLU A 266 -12.21 -26.70 -9.57
C GLU A 266 -13.27 -25.82 -10.24
N GLY A 267 -12.90 -25.13 -11.31
CA GLY A 267 -13.81 -24.28 -12.05
C GLY A 267 -13.16 -23.56 -13.23
N GLU A 268 -13.86 -22.54 -13.70
CA GLU A 268 -13.47 -21.70 -14.84
C GLU A 268 -13.15 -20.29 -14.37
N MET A 269 -12.16 -19.65 -15.02
CA MET A 269 -11.78 -18.26 -14.79
C MET A 269 -12.06 -17.45 -16.05
N THR A 270 -12.70 -16.30 -15.87
CA THR A 270 -12.89 -15.30 -16.93
C THR A 270 -12.31 -13.96 -16.55
N PHE A 271 -12.03 -13.11 -17.53
CA PHE A 271 -11.47 -11.78 -17.35
C PHE A 271 -12.23 -10.73 -18.18
N ALA A 272 -12.51 -9.59 -17.56
CA ALA A 272 -13.07 -8.41 -18.21
C ALA A 272 -12.42 -7.14 -17.69
N ARG A 273 -12.16 -6.17 -18.56
CA ARG A 273 -11.68 -4.83 -18.17
C ARG A 273 -12.49 -3.73 -18.80
N LYS A 274 -12.70 -2.64 -18.09
CA LYS A 274 -13.47 -1.51 -18.56
C LYS A 274 -12.97 -0.20 -17.97
N ASP A 275 -12.70 0.74 -18.85
CA ASP A 275 -12.52 2.14 -18.48
C ASP A 275 -13.87 2.73 -18.03
N ILE A 276 -13.93 3.25 -16.81
CA ILE A 276 -15.11 3.89 -16.23
C ILE A 276 -15.01 5.43 -16.21
N GLY A 277 -13.88 5.97 -16.69
CA GLY A 277 -13.63 7.39 -16.86
C GLY A 277 -13.06 8.11 -15.64
N GLU A 278 -12.44 9.23 -15.91
CA GLU A 278 -11.69 10.03 -14.93
C GLU A 278 -12.57 10.61 -13.80
N ARG A 279 -13.90 10.67 -13.98
CA ARG A 279 -14.78 11.22 -12.93
C ARG A 279 -14.72 10.46 -11.60
N TYR A 280 -14.30 9.18 -11.63
CA TYR A 280 -14.18 8.31 -10.45
C TYR A 280 -12.80 8.37 -9.81
N PHE A 281 -11.86 9.07 -10.41
CA PHE A 281 -10.47 9.13 -9.99
C PHE A 281 -9.93 10.55 -10.17
N TYR A 282 -9.05 10.99 -9.27
CA TYR A 282 -8.30 12.23 -9.48
C TYR A 282 -6.91 12.15 -8.84
N ASN A 283 -5.96 12.88 -9.43
CA ASN A 283 -4.63 13.03 -8.87
C ASN A 283 -4.60 14.26 -7.96
N LYS A 284 -4.36 14.07 -6.66
CA LYS A 284 -4.36 15.12 -5.64
C LYS A 284 -2.95 15.64 -5.33
N ASN A 285 -1.99 14.74 -5.17
CA ASN A 285 -0.72 15.05 -4.51
C ASN A 285 0.48 15.12 -5.45
N ARG A 286 0.33 14.86 -6.75
CA ARG A 286 1.43 14.93 -7.72
C ARG A 286 0.98 15.57 -9.02
N PRO A 287 0.94 16.91 -9.08
CA PRO A 287 0.48 17.60 -10.29
C PRO A 287 1.41 17.37 -11.50
N SER A 288 2.65 16.91 -11.29
CA SER A 288 3.57 16.51 -12.38
C SER A 288 3.20 15.17 -13.02
N ALA A 289 2.55 14.26 -12.29
CA ALA A 289 2.10 12.98 -12.82
C ALA A 289 0.79 13.14 -13.58
N THR A 290 0.74 12.64 -14.81
CA THR A 290 -0.41 12.83 -15.73
C THR A 290 -1.15 11.56 -16.08
N ALA A 291 -0.59 10.39 -15.84
CA ALA A 291 -1.27 9.12 -16.06
C ALA A 291 -2.30 8.82 -14.96
N LEU A 292 -3.47 8.30 -15.37
CA LEU A 292 -4.48 7.74 -14.49
C LEU A 292 -4.84 6.33 -14.96
N ASP A 293 -4.97 5.40 -14.02
CA ASP A 293 -5.56 4.09 -14.28
C ASP A 293 -7.04 4.15 -13.90
N THR A 294 -7.88 4.31 -14.91
CA THR A 294 -9.34 4.50 -14.75
C THR A 294 -10.14 3.22 -14.99
N GLU A 295 -9.45 2.08 -15.04
CA GLU A 295 -10.08 0.81 -15.37
C GLU A 295 -10.47 -0.02 -14.15
N LEU A 296 -11.63 -0.66 -14.25
CA LEU A 296 -11.99 -1.82 -13.44
C LEU A 296 -11.52 -3.08 -14.17
N LYS A 297 -10.68 -3.88 -13.52
CA LYS A 297 -10.15 -5.15 -14.03
C LYS A 297 -10.69 -6.26 -13.15
N ARG A 298 -11.59 -7.08 -13.72
CA ARG A 298 -12.34 -8.12 -13.00
C ARG A 298 -11.96 -9.49 -13.51
N PHE A 299 -11.49 -10.36 -12.61
CA PHE A 299 -11.50 -11.80 -12.82
C PHE A 299 -12.73 -12.38 -12.14
N THR A 300 -13.39 -13.34 -12.77
CA THR A 300 -14.51 -14.08 -12.19
C THR A 300 -14.17 -15.56 -12.20
N PHE A 301 -14.08 -16.16 -11.02
CA PHE A 301 -13.97 -17.62 -10.89
C PHE A 301 -15.36 -18.20 -10.63
N THR A 302 -15.75 -19.15 -11.48
CA THR A 302 -17.01 -19.89 -11.37
C THR A 302 -16.70 -21.35 -11.06
N PRO A 303 -17.00 -21.85 -9.84
CA PRO A 303 -16.75 -23.23 -9.48
C PRO A 303 -17.67 -24.20 -10.26
N ASP A 304 -17.15 -25.39 -10.57
CA ASP A 304 -17.94 -26.48 -11.17
C ASP A 304 -19.03 -26.97 -10.20
N ASN A 305 -18.73 -26.98 -8.92
CA ASN A 305 -19.66 -27.24 -7.85
C ASN A 305 -20.67 -26.09 -7.74
N LYS A 306 -21.93 -26.36 -8.12
CA LYS A 306 -23.00 -25.33 -8.14
C LYS A 306 -23.43 -24.87 -6.73
N ASP A 307 -23.04 -25.57 -5.69
CA ASP A 307 -23.30 -25.19 -4.29
C ASP A 307 -22.19 -24.28 -3.74
N ALA A 308 -21.05 -24.19 -4.42
CA ALA A 308 -19.95 -23.31 -4.05
C ALA A 308 -20.17 -21.88 -4.59
N THR A 309 -19.74 -20.91 -3.80
CA THR A 309 -19.91 -19.48 -4.14
C THR A 309 -18.84 -19.02 -5.14
N PRO A 310 -19.23 -18.41 -6.29
CA PRO A 310 -18.27 -17.84 -7.21
C PRO A 310 -17.51 -16.66 -6.59
N THR A 311 -16.31 -16.41 -7.11
CA THR A 311 -15.40 -15.38 -6.56
C THR A 311 -15.10 -14.31 -7.61
N ILE A 312 -15.28 -13.05 -7.24
CA ILE A 312 -14.82 -11.88 -8.03
C ILE A 312 -13.52 -11.36 -7.43
N ILE A 313 -12.50 -11.24 -8.30
CA ILE A 313 -11.23 -10.59 -8.00
C ILE A 313 -11.20 -9.29 -8.78
N LEU A 314 -11.09 -8.16 -8.07
CA LEU A 314 -11.08 -6.82 -8.63
C LEU A 314 -9.71 -6.17 -8.44
N ASN A 315 -9.16 -5.59 -9.51
CA ASN A 315 -8.07 -4.62 -9.43
C ASN A 315 -8.57 -3.25 -9.86
N MET A 316 -8.27 -2.24 -9.05
CA MET A 316 -8.61 -0.83 -9.27
C MET A 316 -7.58 0.05 -8.54
N ALA A 317 -7.24 1.20 -9.11
CA ALA A 317 -6.19 2.08 -8.58
C ALA A 317 -6.78 3.34 -7.95
N ALA A 318 -7.02 3.33 -6.64
CA ALA A 318 -7.38 4.53 -5.87
C ALA A 318 -7.09 4.36 -4.37
N HIS A 319 -6.77 5.46 -3.69
CA HIS A 319 -6.63 5.48 -2.23
C HIS A 319 -7.98 5.26 -1.53
N PRO A 320 -8.09 4.30 -0.60
CA PRO A 320 -9.21 4.19 0.32
C PRO A 320 -8.92 5.02 1.60
N ASP A 321 -9.12 6.34 1.49
CA ASP A 321 -8.70 7.31 2.50
C ASP A 321 -9.81 8.27 2.96
N VAL A 322 -11.08 8.00 2.63
CA VAL A 322 -12.19 8.92 2.87
C VAL A 322 -12.85 8.69 4.23
N ALA A 323 -13.01 7.45 4.68
CA ALA A 323 -13.70 7.13 5.94
C ALA A 323 -13.03 7.72 7.18
N GLY A 324 -11.72 7.93 7.15
CA GLY A 324 -10.94 8.55 8.23
C GLY A 324 -10.95 10.08 8.23
N LEU A 325 -11.40 10.72 7.13
CA LEU A 325 -11.46 12.17 7.03
C LEU A 325 -12.66 12.72 7.82
N ALA A 326 -12.46 13.89 8.40
CA ALA A 326 -13.49 14.58 9.12
C ALA A 326 -14.54 15.16 8.17
N VAL A 327 -15.80 14.92 8.47
CA VAL A 327 -16.93 15.65 7.89
C VAL A 327 -17.34 16.73 8.90
N GLY A 328 -17.15 18.02 8.56
CA GLY A 328 -17.46 19.17 9.42
C GLY A 328 -16.42 19.46 10.50
N ASP A 329 -16.83 20.21 11.54
CA ASP A 329 -15.95 20.68 12.64
C ASP A 329 -15.61 19.59 13.67
N GLU A 330 -16.31 18.45 13.66
CA GLU A 330 -16.04 17.31 14.53
C GLU A 330 -15.15 16.30 13.83
N VAL A 331 -13.86 16.45 14.02
CA VAL A 331 -12.85 15.51 13.54
C VAL A 331 -12.83 14.31 14.46
N ASN A 332 -13.39 13.21 14.03
CA ASN A 332 -13.33 11.94 14.75
C ASN A 332 -12.57 10.88 13.94
N GLY A 333 -11.26 11.02 13.82
CA GLY A 333 -10.37 10.01 13.28
C GLY A 333 -10.15 8.83 14.24
N HIS A 334 -11.22 8.26 14.81
CA HIS A 334 -11.16 7.22 15.85
C HIS A 334 -11.88 5.93 15.46
N GLY A 335 -12.53 5.89 14.29
CA GLY A 335 -13.33 4.75 13.86
C GLY A 335 -12.62 3.88 12.83
N VAL A 336 -12.55 2.57 13.08
CA VAL A 336 -12.05 1.58 12.13
C VAL A 336 -13.04 1.42 10.99
N SER A 337 -12.54 1.42 9.75
CA SER A 337 -13.32 1.17 8.53
C SER A 337 -12.45 0.53 7.46
N GLY A 338 -13.03 -0.41 6.68
CA GLY A 338 -12.45 -0.92 5.44
C GLY A 338 -12.67 0.00 4.24
N ASP A 339 -13.18 1.24 4.48
CA ASP A 339 -13.43 2.26 3.47
C ASP A 339 -14.29 1.74 2.30
N TYR A 340 -14.19 2.33 1.10
CA TYR A 340 -14.97 1.89 -0.06
C TYR A 340 -14.77 0.42 -0.43
N VAL A 341 -13.62 -0.16 -0.10
CA VAL A 341 -13.30 -1.58 -0.37
C VAL A 341 -14.26 -2.52 0.38
N TYR A 342 -14.58 -2.18 1.64
CA TYR A 342 -15.59 -2.92 2.41
C TYR A 342 -16.95 -2.91 1.70
N TYR A 343 -17.40 -1.75 1.20
CA TYR A 343 -18.72 -1.59 0.56
C TYR A 343 -18.80 -2.17 -0.85
N ILE A 344 -17.69 -2.25 -1.59
CA ILE A 344 -17.63 -3.08 -2.81
C ILE A 344 -17.92 -4.54 -2.43
N GLY A 345 -17.21 -5.08 -1.42
CA GLY A 345 -17.38 -6.45 -0.96
C GLY A 345 -18.79 -6.74 -0.43
N GLU A 346 -19.40 -5.78 0.29
CA GLU A 346 -20.80 -5.88 0.74
C GLU A 346 -21.77 -6.01 -0.45
N THR A 347 -21.56 -5.21 -1.51
CA THR A 347 -22.41 -5.21 -2.70
C THR A 347 -22.28 -6.51 -3.48
N LEU A 348 -21.05 -6.99 -3.68
CA LEU A 348 -20.81 -8.26 -4.36
C LEU A 348 -21.32 -9.45 -3.55
N GLY A 349 -21.18 -9.41 -2.22
CA GLY A 349 -21.73 -10.42 -1.32
C GLY A 349 -23.26 -10.52 -1.38
N LYS A 350 -23.97 -9.37 -1.46
CA LYS A 350 -25.43 -9.33 -1.69
C LYS A 350 -25.84 -9.95 -3.04
N ALA A 351 -24.97 -9.89 -4.03
CA ALA A 351 -25.17 -10.51 -5.33
C ALA A 351 -24.72 -12.00 -5.38
N GLY A 352 -24.24 -12.56 -4.26
CA GLY A 352 -23.87 -13.97 -4.16
C GLY A 352 -22.44 -14.29 -4.57
N TYR A 353 -21.51 -13.34 -4.46
CA TYR A 353 -20.10 -13.54 -4.79
C TYR A 353 -19.20 -13.40 -3.56
N ASN A 354 -18.15 -14.20 -3.51
CA ASN A 354 -16.95 -13.90 -2.72
C ASN A 354 -16.19 -12.74 -3.37
N PHE A 355 -15.37 -12.05 -2.59
CA PHE A 355 -14.66 -10.85 -3.04
C PHE A 355 -13.19 -10.84 -2.66
N MET A 356 -12.34 -10.48 -3.62
CA MET A 356 -10.93 -10.19 -3.44
C MET A 356 -10.58 -8.86 -4.11
N PHE A 357 -9.77 -8.03 -3.48
CA PHE A 357 -9.39 -6.70 -3.99
C PHE A 357 -7.88 -6.55 -4.06
N PHE A 358 -7.38 -6.03 -5.17
CA PHE A 358 -6.00 -5.59 -5.32
C PHE A 358 -5.95 -4.13 -5.70
N ASN A 359 -5.23 -3.33 -4.94
CA ASN A 359 -4.97 -1.95 -5.32
C ASN A 359 -3.95 -1.88 -6.45
N GLY A 360 -4.04 -0.83 -7.29
CA GLY A 360 -3.15 -0.62 -8.43
C GLY A 360 -2.00 0.34 -8.14
N ALA A 361 -1.61 1.12 -9.15
CA ALA A 361 -0.66 2.22 -9.03
C ALA A 361 -1.37 3.45 -8.46
N ILE A 362 -1.22 3.71 -7.17
CA ILE A 362 -2.07 4.66 -6.44
C ILE A 362 -1.37 5.95 -6.00
N CYS A 363 -0.05 6.09 -6.15
CA CYS A 363 0.64 7.29 -5.67
C CYS A 363 -0.05 8.59 -6.15
N GLY A 364 -0.71 9.28 -5.22
CA GLY A 364 -1.45 10.50 -5.48
C GLY A 364 -2.87 10.32 -6.07
N ILE A 365 -3.33 9.10 -6.31
CA ILE A 365 -4.65 8.83 -6.92
C ILE A 365 -5.69 8.56 -5.85
N TYR A 366 -6.79 9.29 -5.91
CA TYR A 366 -7.90 9.30 -4.96
C TYR A 366 -9.23 9.03 -5.64
N ILE A 367 -10.24 8.64 -4.85
CA ILE A 367 -11.60 8.44 -5.35
C ILE A 367 -12.29 9.80 -5.59
N GLY A 368 -13.12 9.87 -6.63
CA GLY A 368 -13.91 11.05 -7.02
C GLY A 368 -15.32 10.72 -7.42
N GLY A 369 -16.13 11.72 -7.67
CA GLY A 369 -17.31 11.66 -8.53
C GLY A 369 -18.63 11.15 -7.95
N VAL A 370 -18.69 10.29 -6.97
CA VAL A 370 -19.98 9.85 -6.40
C VAL A 370 -20.38 10.77 -5.27
N ARG A 371 -21.50 11.48 -5.46
CA ARG A 371 -22.02 12.46 -4.51
C ARG A 371 -23.46 12.14 -4.17
N GLY A 372 -23.70 11.75 -2.92
CA GLY A 372 -25.02 11.67 -2.31
C GLY A 372 -25.10 12.65 -1.14
N GLU A 373 -26.27 12.76 -0.50
CA GLU A 373 -26.37 13.39 0.81
C GLU A 373 -25.60 12.54 1.82
N GLU A 374 -24.61 13.14 2.47
CA GLU A 374 -23.73 12.47 3.42
C GLU A 374 -24.11 12.89 4.84
N GLU A 375 -24.63 11.96 5.62
CA GLU A 375 -25.02 12.17 7.01
C GLU A 375 -23.92 11.72 7.99
N ARG A 376 -23.09 10.73 7.58
CA ARG A 376 -22.05 10.11 8.40
C ARG A 376 -20.72 10.06 7.64
N ARG A 377 -19.61 9.95 8.38
CA ARG A 377 -18.24 9.85 7.83
C ARG A 377 -18.04 8.71 6.83
N VAL A 378 -18.81 7.64 6.94
CA VAL A 378 -18.70 6.47 6.06
C VAL A 378 -19.61 6.52 4.86
N ASP A 379 -20.53 7.50 4.78
CA ASP A 379 -21.53 7.53 3.69
C ASP A 379 -20.88 7.82 2.33
N GLY A 380 -19.86 8.68 2.28
CA GLY A 380 -19.08 8.92 1.06
C GLY A 380 -18.41 7.66 0.51
N PRO A 381 -17.53 6.99 1.26
CA PRO A 381 -16.92 5.73 0.83
C PRO A 381 -17.94 4.61 0.62
N ALA A 382 -19.04 4.57 1.39
CA ALA A 382 -20.10 3.59 1.19
C ALA A 382 -20.82 3.80 -0.16
N ASN A 383 -21.20 5.03 -0.48
CA ASN A 383 -21.86 5.38 -1.73
C ASN A 383 -20.97 5.04 -2.94
N TYR A 384 -19.68 5.42 -2.86
CA TYR A 384 -18.70 5.10 -3.89
C TYR A 384 -18.51 3.59 -4.04
N GLY A 385 -18.24 2.87 -2.96
CA GLY A 385 -17.98 1.43 -2.99
C GLY A 385 -19.19 0.63 -3.51
N ARG A 386 -20.41 0.99 -3.14
CA ARG A 386 -21.63 0.35 -3.63
C ARG A 386 -21.84 0.60 -5.13
N GLU A 387 -21.58 1.82 -5.61
CA GLU A 387 -21.69 2.14 -7.03
C GLU A 387 -20.64 1.39 -7.85
N ILE A 388 -19.38 1.38 -7.41
CA ILE A 388 -18.31 0.57 -8.05
C ILE A 388 -18.67 -0.92 -8.04
N GLY A 389 -19.19 -1.46 -6.93
CA GLY A 389 -19.64 -2.85 -6.86
C GLY A 389 -20.72 -3.20 -7.90
N LYS A 390 -21.67 -2.28 -8.15
CA LYS A 390 -22.70 -2.44 -9.20
C LYS A 390 -22.10 -2.37 -10.60
N MET A 391 -21.13 -1.48 -10.84
CA MET A 391 -20.40 -1.43 -12.11
C MET A 391 -19.65 -2.73 -12.37
N VAL A 392 -18.96 -3.27 -11.36
CA VAL A 392 -18.24 -4.55 -11.44
C VAL A 392 -19.18 -5.70 -11.83
N LEU A 393 -20.41 -5.75 -11.30
CA LEU A 393 -21.44 -6.73 -11.66
C LEU A 393 -22.00 -6.52 -13.07
N SER A 394 -21.80 -5.34 -13.64
CA SER A 394 -22.43 -4.90 -14.87
C SER A 394 -21.50 -4.83 -16.08
N LEU A 395 -20.23 -5.23 -15.95
CA LEU A 395 -19.24 -5.06 -17.02
C LEU A 395 -19.70 -5.66 -18.37
N THR A 396 -20.43 -6.77 -18.34
CA THR A 396 -20.92 -7.48 -19.53
C THR A 396 -22.38 -7.23 -19.87
N LYS A 397 -23.06 -6.34 -19.10
CA LYS A 397 -24.48 -6.03 -19.28
C LYS A 397 -24.67 -4.79 -20.15
N THR A 398 -25.74 -4.79 -20.92
CA THR A 398 -26.22 -3.60 -21.63
C THR A 398 -26.88 -2.60 -20.67
N GLU A 399 -27.00 -1.35 -21.09
CA GLU A 399 -27.70 -0.31 -20.32
C GLU A 399 -29.15 -0.72 -20.02
N GLU A 400 -29.87 -1.36 -20.99
CA GLU A 400 -31.22 -1.85 -20.83
C GLU A 400 -31.32 -2.97 -19.77
N GLU A 401 -30.36 -3.90 -19.75
CA GLU A 401 -30.32 -4.95 -18.73
C GLU A 401 -30.07 -4.37 -17.35
N ILE A 402 -29.19 -3.36 -17.25
CA ILE A 402 -28.94 -2.66 -15.98
C ILE A 402 -30.20 -1.93 -15.51
N LYS A 403 -30.88 -1.20 -16.39
CA LYS A 403 -32.13 -0.49 -16.07
C LYS A 403 -33.24 -1.42 -15.61
N ALA A 404 -33.32 -2.61 -16.19
CA ALA A 404 -34.31 -3.63 -15.83
C ALA A 404 -34.05 -4.30 -14.47
N ASP A 405 -32.84 -4.26 -13.98
CA ASP A 405 -32.42 -4.82 -12.69
C ASP A 405 -32.45 -3.73 -11.62
N SER A 406 -33.44 -3.79 -10.72
CA SER A 406 -33.61 -2.78 -9.66
C SER A 406 -32.44 -2.78 -8.65
N PHE A 407 -31.76 -3.90 -8.46
CA PHE A 407 -30.58 -3.95 -7.59
C PHE A 407 -29.41 -3.13 -8.18
N LEU A 408 -29.23 -3.19 -9.50
CA LEU A 408 -28.15 -2.47 -10.18
C LEU A 408 -28.50 -1.00 -10.42
N SER A 409 -29.74 -0.71 -10.84
CA SER A 409 -30.15 0.62 -11.32
C SER A 409 -30.53 1.61 -10.21
N THR A 410 -30.90 1.13 -9.02
CA THR A 410 -31.32 2.02 -7.93
C THR A 410 -30.12 2.40 -7.06
N PRO A 411 -29.81 3.71 -6.87
CA PRO A 411 -28.80 4.13 -5.91
C PRO A 411 -29.13 3.67 -4.48
N ASP A 412 -28.11 3.30 -3.71
CA ASP A 412 -28.26 2.94 -2.27
C ASP A 412 -28.17 4.17 -1.35
N PHE A 413 -28.23 5.37 -1.90
CA PHE A 413 -28.13 6.66 -1.24
C PHE A 413 -29.12 7.66 -1.85
N VAL A 414 -29.33 8.79 -1.19
CA VAL A 414 -30.13 9.90 -1.75
C VAL A 414 -29.24 10.70 -2.70
N PRO A 415 -29.51 10.66 -4.03
CA PRO A 415 -28.69 11.40 -4.98
C PRO A 415 -28.85 12.91 -4.80
N THR A 416 -27.74 13.65 -4.92
CA THR A 416 -27.77 15.11 -5.06
C THR A 416 -28.24 15.54 -6.44
N GLU A 417 -28.56 16.83 -6.63
CA GLU A 417 -28.96 17.38 -7.96
C GLU A 417 -27.83 17.22 -9.01
N GLU A 418 -26.58 17.09 -8.57
CA GLU A 418 -25.41 16.93 -9.45
C GLU A 418 -25.10 15.47 -9.78
N TYR A 419 -25.84 14.53 -9.19
CA TYR A 419 -25.60 13.10 -9.43
C TYR A 419 -25.90 12.74 -10.88
N ILE A 420 -24.95 12.10 -11.52
CA ILE A 420 -25.08 11.55 -12.85
C ILE A 420 -25.20 10.04 -12.72
N THR A 421 -26.26 9.47 -13.22
CA THR A 421 -26.50 8.03 -13.22
C THR A 421 -25.38 7.31 -13.96
N TRP A 422 -24.69 6.41 -13.30
CA TRP A 422 -23.45 5.81 -13.79
C TRP A 422 -23.61 4.97 -15.05
N TYR A 423 -24.78 4.38 -15.26
CA TYR A 423 -25.02 3.48 -16.38
C TYR A 423 -25.59 4.20 -17.64
N GLU A 424 -25.83 5.51 -17.61
CA GLU A 424 -26.21 6.26 -18.81
C GLU A 424 -25.07 6.23 -19.85
N GLY A 425 -25.39 5.67 -21.03
CA GLY A 425 -24.39 5.45 -22.08
C GLY A 425 -23.47 4.27 -21.84
N TRP A 426 -23.76 3.42 -20.84
CA TRP A 426 -22.97 2.24 -20.53
C TRP A 426 -22.98 1.23 -21.68
N THR A 427 -21.80 0.78 -22.07
CA THR A 427 -21.60 -0.26 -23.08
C THR A 427 -20.97 -1.49 -22.46
N PRO A 428 -21.47 -2.69 -22.76
CA PRO A 428 -20.86 -3.92 -22.25
C PRO A 428 -19.45 -4.14 -22.82
N VAL A 429 -18.59 -4.79 -22.04
CA VAL A 429 -17.32 -5.31 -22.54
C VAL A 429 -17.42 -6.81 -22.79
N ILE A 430 -16.50 -7.34 -23.60
CA ILE A 430 -16.37 -8.77 -23.82
C ILE A 430 -15.62 -9.34 -22.62
N GLU A 431 -16.16 -10.40 -22.04
CA GLU A 431 -15.48 -11.22 -21.05
C GLU A 431 -14.81 -12.39 -21.74
N THR A 432 -13.54 -12.61 -21.46
CA THR A 432 -12.73 -13.66 -22.10
C THR A 432 -12.39 -14.76 -21.09
N GLU A 433 -12.39 -16.00 -21.55
CA GLU A 433 -11.91 -17.13 -20.75
C GLU A 433 -10.38 -17.01 -20.53
N VAL A 434 -9.93 -17.31 -19.33
CA VAL A 434 -8.52 -17.34 -18.95
C VAL A 434 -8.07 -18.80 -18.90
N GLU A 435 -7.18 -19.22 -19.81
CA GLU A 435 -6.62 -20.57 -19.78
C GLU A 435 -5.93 -20.86 -18.44
N PRO A 436 -5.97 -22.12 -17.92
CA PRO A 436 -5.37 -22.46 -16.63
C PRO A 436 -3.84 -22.52 -16.73
N ILE A 437 -3.23 -21.36 -16.79
CA ILE A 437 -1.79 -21.11 -16.77
C ILE A 437 -1.52 -20.07 -15.71
N LEU A 438 -0.72 -20.41 -14.69
CA LEU A 438 -0.29 -19.51 -13.64
C LEU A 438 1.22 -19.58 -13.48
N ASN A 439 1.91 -18.62 -14.05
CA ASN A 439 3.34 -18.44 -13.87
C ASN A 439 3.59 -17.32 -12.87
N ILE A 440 4.39 -17.58 -11.85
CA ILE A 440 4.75 -16.59 -10.81
C ILE A 440 6.27 -16.63 -10.63
N ARG A 441 6.88 -15.45 -10.63
CA ARG A 441 8.28 -15.28 -10.24
C ARG A 441 8.39 -14.15 -9.24
N LEU A 442 9.08 -14.39 -8.13
CA LEU A 442 9.41 -13.39 -7.13
C LEU A 442 10.92 -13.17 -7.11
N GLN A 443 11.33 -11.92 -6.95
CA GLN A 443 12.73 -11.53 -6.92
C GLN A 443 13.00 -10.59 -5.75
N LYS A 444 14.09 -10.88 -5.01
CA LYS A 444 14.59 -9.96 -3.96
C LYS A 444 15.31 -8.79 -4.58
N VAL A 445 15.03 -7.60 -4.06
CA VAL A 445 15.64 -6.35 -4.51
C VAL A 445 16.18 -5.56 -3.32
N ASP A 446 17.42 -5.09 -3.43
CA ASP A 446 18.05 -4.22 -2.44
C ASP A 446 17.87 -2.75 -2.83
N PHE A 447 17.00 -2.04 -2.14
CA PHE A 447 16.83 -0.60 -2.32
C PHE A 447 17.73 0.18 -1.36
N LYS A 448 18.54 1.09 -1.90
CA LYS A 448 19.36 1.98 -1.07
C LYS A 448 18.49 3.02 -0.39
N VAL A 449 18.52 3.08 0.94
CA VAL A 449 17.78 4.08 1.72
C VAL A 449 18.58 5.38 1.76
N THR A 450 18.31 6.26 0.79
CA THR A 450 18.99 7.57 0.69
C THR A 450 18.27 8.67 1.46
N ASN A 451 16.96 8.51 1.70
CA ASN A 451 16.13 9.45 2.47
C ASN A 451 16.54 9.47 3.96
N PRO A 452 17.07 10.60 4.46
CA PRO A 452 17.51 10.69 5.85
C PRO A 452 16.35 10.66 6.86
N LEU A 453 15.12 11.03 6.45
CA LEU A 453 13.94 10.97 7.30
C LEU A 453 13.57 9.51 7.58
N ILE A 454 13.52 8.67 6.56
CA ILE A 454 13.25 7.23 6.70
C ILE A 454 14.34 6.54 7.54
N ARG A 455 15.62 6.90 7.34
CA ARG A 455 16.71 6.37 8.18
C ARG A 455 16.54 6.78 9.66
N ALA A 456 16.19 8.04 9.91
CA ALA A 456 15.92 8.52 11.27
C ALA A 456 14.71 7.82 11.88
N ALA A 457 13.61 7.70 11.12
CA ALA A 457 12.40 6.99 11.53
C ALA A 457 12.68 5.52 11.90
N SER A 458 13.46 4.81 11.08
CA SER A 458 13.89 3.43 11.38
C SER A 458 14.72 3.34 12.66
N LYS A 459 15.63 4.30 12.92
CA LYS A 459 16.47 4.33 14.13
C LYS A 459 15.70 4.58 15.42
N ILE A 460 14.52 5.15 15.32
CA ILE A 460 13.63 5.42 16.47
C ILE A 460 12.36 4.54 16.47
N LYS A 461 12.35 3.48 15.66
CA LYS A 461 11.24 2.51 15.55
C LYS A 461 9.88 3.14 15.21
N LEU A 462 9.88 4.17 14.39
CA LEU A 462 8.64 4.73 13.80
C LEU A 462 8.19 3.97 12.55
N VAL A 463 9.06 3.21 11.95
CA VAL A 463 8.77 2.31 10.84
C VAL A 463 9.37 0.93 11.14
N ASN A 464 8.64 -0.10 10.76
CA ASN A 464 9.02 -1.49 11.05
C ASN A 464 9.86 -2.07 9.90
N TYR A 465 11.00 -1.44 9.60
CA TYR A 465 11.90 -1.90 8.55
C TYR A 465 13.09 -2.68 9.12
N LEU A 466 13.42 -3.79 8.45
CA LEU A 466 14.67 -4.51 8.67
C LEU A 466 15.74 -3.98 7.70
N VAL A 467 16.68 -3.20 8.21
CA VAL A 467 17.67 -2.46 7.42
C VAL A 467 18.99 -3.23 7.33
N LYS A 468 19.39 -3.57 6.10
CA LYS A 468 20.70 -4.16 5.81
C LYS A 468 21.78 -3.07 5.77
N VAL A 469 22.89 -3.29 6.48
CA VAL A 469 24.02 -2.35 6.58
C VAL A 469 25.23 -2.93 5.86
N LYS A 470 25.54 -2.42 4.65
CA LYS A 470 26.66 -2.91 3.80
C LYS A 470 28.01 -2.28 4.16
N GLY A 471 28.01 -1.08 4.72
CA GLY A 471 29.23 -0.35 5.05
C GLY A 471 29.01 0.69 6.16
N PHE A 472 29.87 1.70 6.23
CA PHE A 472 29.67 2.79 7.17
C PHE A 472 28.48 3.64 6.74
N ARG A 473 27.33 3.48 7.44
CA ARG A 473 26.07 4.19 7.16
C ARG A 473 25.55 4.00 5.73
N ASP A 474 25.82 2.85 5.16
CA ASP A 474 25.34 2.45 3.84
C ASP A 474 24.17 1.47 4.04
N TYR A 475 22.96 2.01 4.02
CA TYR A 475 21.73 1.35 4.42
C TYR A 475 20.90 0.90 3.22
N TYR A 476 20.38 -0.32 3.30
CA TYR A 476 19.53 -0.92 2.28
C TYR A 476 18.31 -1.54 2.92
N LEU A 477 17.17 -1.42 2.26
CA LEU A 477 15.99 -2.24 2.50
C LEU A 477 15.95 -3.34 1.44
N THR A 478 15.93 -4.60 1.89
CA THR A 478 15.72 -5.74 1.00
C THR A 478 14.23 -6.08 1.02
N THR A 479 13.59 -6.05 -0.14
CA THR A 479 12.20 -6.42 -0.32
C THR A 479 12.01 -7.29 -1.56
N GLU A 480 10.78 -7.50 -2.01
CA GLU A 480 10.41 -8.37 -3.12
C GLU A 480 9.62 -7.62 -4.17
N ILE A 481 9.87 -7.94 -5.42
CA ILE A 481 8.98 -7.68 -6.55
C ILE A 481 8.46 -8.98 -7.09
N GLY A 482 7.36 -8.94 -7.84
CA GLY A 482 6.81 -10.14 -8.46
C GLY A 482 6.34 -9.89 -9.89
N TYR A 483 6.36 -10.95 -10.66
CA TYR A 483 5.79 -11.03 -11.99
C TYR A 483 4.87 -12.22 -12.10
N ILE A 484 3.67 -12.01 -12.62
CA ILE A 484 2.66 -13.06 -12.81
C ILE A 484 2.20 -13.05 -14.27
N GLU A 485 2.08 -14.23 -14.85
CA GLU A 485 1.31 -14.47 -16.08
C GLU A 485 0.11 -15.34 -15.76
N MET A 486 -1.09 -14.86 -16.12
CA MET A 486 -2.34 -15.61 -16.04
C MET A 486 -2.90 -15.83 -17.44
N GLY A 487 -3.15 -17.08 -17.79
CA GLY A 487 -3.43 -17.41 -19.18
C GLY A 487 -2.24 -17.05 -20.09
N LYS A 488 -2.52 -16.73 -21.35
CA LYS A 488 -1.48 -16.37 -22.34
C LYS A 488 -1.16 -14.89 -22.38
N ASP A 489 -2.13 -14.03 -22.02
CA ASP A 489 -2.08 -12.62 -22.38
C ASP A 489 -2.07 -11.68 -21.17
N ILE A 490 -2.40 -12.16 -19.96
CA ILE A 490 -2.51 -11.30 -18.78
C ILE A 490 -1.20 -11.29 -18.03
N LYS A 491 -0.59 -10.11 -17.93
CA LYS A 491 0.65 -9.87 -17.21
C LYS A 491 0.42 -8.94 -16.04
N ILE A 492 0.93 -9.31 -14.86
CA ILE A 492 0.75 -8.55 -13.63
C ILE A 492 2.11 -8.27 -13.00
N ALA A 493 2.37 -7.00 -12.69
CA ALA A 493 3.53 -6.55 -11.94
C ALA A 493 3.15 -6.35 -10.46
N MET A 494 3.84 -7.01 -9.55
CA MET A 494 3.68 -6.85 -8.10
C MET A 494 4.71 -5.86 -7.57
N VAL A 495 4.26 -4.74 -7.02
CA VAL A 495 5.10 -3.62 -6.60
C VAL A 495 5.01 -3.40 -5.09
N PRO A 496 6.14 -3.27 -4.36
CA PRO A 496 6.16 -3.29 -2.89
C PRO A 496 5.82 -1.93 -2.23
N GLY A 497 5.06 -1.06 -2.87
CA GLY A 497 4.72 0.25 -2.32
C GLY A 497 3.70 1.01 -3.14
N GLU A 498 3.52 2.30 -2.83
CA GLU A 498 2.64 3.21 -3.54
C GLU A 498 3.31 3.71 -4.83
N PHE A 499 2.97 3.07 -5.93
CA PHE A 499 3.64 3.27 -7.22
C PHE A 499 3.05 4.45 -7.99
N CYS A 500 3.92 5.34 -8.51
CA CYS A 500 3.51 6.44 -9.36
C CYS A 500 2.96 5.92 -10.69
N THR A 501 1.78 6.40 -11.08
CA THR A 501 1.11 6.00 -12.33
C THR A 501 1.93 6.25 -13.58
N ASP A 502 2.68 7.37 -13.63
CA ASP A 502 3.57 7.64 -14.76
C ASP A 502 4.69 6.57 -14.90
N LEU A 503 5.19 6.01 -13.80
CA LEU A 503 6.14 4.89 -13.85
C LEU A 503 5.52 3.60 -14.38
N ALA A 504 4.21 3.45 -14.24
CA ALA A 504 3.48 2.31 -14.82
C ALA A 504 3.19 2.51 -16.30
N TYR A 505 2.57 3.64 -16.66
CA TYR A 505 1.89 3.84 -17.93
C TYR A 505 2.51 4.92 -18.82
N GLY A 506 3.57 5.58 -18.35
CA GLY A 506 4.15 6.76 -19.03
C GLY A 506 3.41 8.04 -18.64
N GLY A 507 4.11 9.17 -18.68
CA GLY A 507 3.51 10.46 -18.35
C GLY A 507 4.51 11.60 -18.28
N ALA A 508 4.00 12.81 -17.99
CA ALA A 508 4.78 14.03 -18.06
C ALA A 508 5.94 14.07 -17.04
N SER A 509 5.75 13.50 -15.83
CA SER A 509 6.79 13.53 -14.80
C SER A 509 8.07 12.76 -15.18
N LEU A 510 8.00 11.91 -16.21
CA LEU A 510 9.17 11.16 -16.72
C LEU A 510 10.02 11.96 -17.71
N THR A 511 9.53 13.11 -18.17
CA THR A 511 10.21 13.94 -19.20
C THR A 511 11.00 15.09 -18.58
N ALA A 512 12.02 15.56 -19.28
CA ALA A 512 12.78 16.74 -18.88
C ALA A 512 11.91 18.00 -18.74
N GLU A 513 10.83 18.13 -19.51
CA GLU A 513 9.93 19.27 -19.46
C GLU A 513 8.99 19.20 -18.25
N GLY A 514 8.47 18.01 -17.92
CA GLY A 514 7.51 17.80 -16.84
C GLY A 514 8.13 17.57 -15.46
N SER A 515 9.39 17.15 -15.39
CA SER A 515 10.07 16.86 -14.13
C SER A 515 10.65 18.11 -13.46
N ILE A 516 10.71 18.10 -12.11
CA ILE A 516 11.28 19.21 -11.35
C ILE A 516 12.79 19.38 -11.60
N LEU A 517 13.53 18.29 -11.85
CA LEU A 517 14.98 18.33 -12.08
C LEU A 517 15.35 18.65 -13.53
N GLY A 518 14.38 18.82 -14.44
CA GLY A 518 14.61 19.14 -15.82
C GLY A 518 15.38 18.06 -16.61
N LYS A 519 15.14 16.77 -16.26
CA LYS A 519 15.80 15.60 -16.85
C LYS A 519 14.78 14.54 -17.19
N ASP A 520 15.08 13.73 -18.20
CA ASP A 520 14.31 12.54 -18.48
C ASP A 520 14.57 11.45 -17.43
N PHE A 521 13.59 10.59 -17.19
CA PHE A 521 13.75 9.39 -16.37
C PHE A 521 14.63 8.37 -17.11
N GLU A 522 15.64 7.82 -16.42
CA GLU A 522 16.62 6.90 -17.04
C GLU A 522 16.18 5.42 -17.01
N GLY A 523 15.00 5.11 -16.44
CA GLY A 523 14.44 3.76 -16.40
C GLY A 523 13.38 3.53 -17.48
N LYS A 524 12.83 2.31 -17.52
CA LYS A 524 11.65 1.96 -18.31
C LYS A 524 10.41 1.97 -17.46
N THR A 525 9.28 2.28 -18.08
CA THR A 525 7.94 2.10 -17.47
C THR A 525 7.55 0.62 -17.47
N LEU A 526 6.50 0.26 -16.73
CA LEU A 526 6.02 -1.12 -16.77
C LEU A 526 5.42 -1.47 -18.14
N VAL A 527 4.79 -0.52 -18.82
CA VAL A 527 4.30 -0.75 -20.20
C VAL A 527 5.44 -0.99 -21.19
N ASP A 528 6.61 -0.34 -21.02
CA ASP A 528 7.79 -0.61 -21.84
C ASP A 528 8.35 -2.02 -21.62
N ILE A 529 8.17 -2.60 -20.43
CA ILE A 529 8.73 -3.89 -20.04
C ILE A 529 7.76 -5.02 -20.35
N PHE A 530 6.48 -4.86 -20.03
CA PHE A 530 5.48 -5.91 -20.05
C PHE A 530 4.46 -5.78 -21.19
N GLY A 531 4.32 -4.59 -21.79
CA GLY A 531 3.28 -4.23 -22.77
C GLY A 531 2.16 -3.39 -22.18
N GLU A 532 1.33 -2.79 -23.06
CA GLU A 532 0.32 -1.79 -22.73
C GLU A 532 -0.76 -2.32 -21.77
N ASP A 533 -1.03 -3.63 -21.77
CA ASP A 533 -2.08 -4.27 -20.98
C ASP A 533 -1.63 -4.71 -19.57
N VAL A 534 -0.42 -4.34 -19.13
CA VAL A 534 0.09 -4.72 -17.83
C VAL A 534 -0.82 -4.25 -16.70
N ILE A 535 -1.11 -5.15 -15.76
CA ILE A 535 -1.85 -4.88 -14.54
C ILE A 535 -0.86 -4.65 -13.41
N VAL A 536 -1.10 -3.65 -12.57
CA VAL A 536 -0.28 -3.39 -11.38
C VAL A 536 -1.01 -3.87 -10.14
N PHE A 537 -0.36 -4.73 -9.34
CA PHE A 537 -0.75 -5.03 -7.97
C PHE A 537 0.21 -4.28 -7.03
N GLY A 538 -0.28 -3.19 -6.45
CA GLY A 538 0.47 -2.35 -5.52
C GLY A 538 0.54 -2.92 -4.11
N LEU A 539 1.45 -2.38 -3.28
CA LEU A 539 1.64 -2.76 -1.87
C LEU A 539 1.81 -4.28 -1.67
N ALA A 540 2.54 -4.88 -2.59
CA ALA A 540 2.77 -6.32 -2.68
C ALA A 540 4.00 -6.73 -1.87
N ASN A 541 3.84 -7.63 -0.91
CA ASN A 541 4.91 -8.23 -0.09
C ASN A 541 5.79 -7.23 0.69
N ASP A 542 5.43 -5.95 0.72
CA ASP A 542 5.99 -4.89 1.55
C ASP A 542 5.15 -3.60 1.42
N ALA A 543 5.48 -2.61 2.25
CA ALA A 543 4.97 -1.25 2.18
C ALA A 543 6.14 -0.26 2.35
N ILE A 544 6.97 -0.13 1.29
CA ILE A 544 8.18 0.71 1.31
C ILE A 544 7.91 2.21 1.18
N GLY A 545 6.63 2.61 1.19
CA GLY A 545 6.17 3.97 0.94
C GLY A 545 6.10 4.30 -0.55
N TYR A 546 6.20 5.58 -0.87
CA TYR A 546 6.03 6.07 -2.23
C TYR A 546 7.21 5.73 -3.14
N ILE A 547 6.90 5.27 -4.36
CA ILE A 547 7.87 5.05 -5.43
C ILE A 547 7.60 6.09 -6.52
N VAL A 548 8.41 7.15 -6.51
CA VAL A 548 8.29 8.31 -7.41
C VAL A 548 9.45 8.36 -8.40
N PRO A 549 9.27 8.98 -9.59
CA PRO A 549 10.35 9.08 -10.57
C PRO A 549 11.60 9.77 -10.01
N ASP A 550 12.78 9.21 -10.26
CA ASP A 550 14.06 9.73 -9.76
C ASP A 550 14.38 11.15 -10.27
N ASN A 551 13.96 11.46 -11.48
CA ASN A 551 14.11 12.77 -12.11
C ASN A 551 13.14 13.83 -11.58
N ASP A 552 12.13 13.40 -10.80
CA ASP A 552 11.13 14.28 -10.19
C ASP A 552 11.19 14.26 -8.65
N TYR A 553 12.29 13.73 -8.09
CA TYR A 553 12.47 13.59 -6.64
C TYR A 553 13.14 14.79 -6.00
N VAL A 554 12.42 15.52 -5.14
CA VAL A 554 12.92 16.61 -4.29
C VAL A 554 12.24 16.58 -2.92
N MET A 555 13.03 16.49 -1.84
CA MET A 555 12.50 16.50 -0.47
C MET A 555 12.19 17.93 0.00
N ALA A 556 11.18 18.57 -0.58
CA ALA A 556 10.87 19.97 -0.30
C ALA A 556 9.91 20.20 0.90
N LEU A 557 9.30 19.13 1.44
CA LEU A 557 8.29 19.17 2.51
C LEU A 557 7.09 20.11 2.21
N ASN A 558 6.68 20.13 0.96
CA ASN A 558 5.49 20.84 0.51
C ASN A 558 4.46 19.84 -0.03
N HIS A 559 3.26 20.31 -0.33
CA HIS A 559 2.15 19.47 -0.81
C HIS A 559 2.52 18.68 -2.07
N ASP A 560 3.12 19.31 -3.08
CA ASP A 560 3.40 18.70 -4.38
C ASP A 560 4.55 17.66 -4.33
N HIS A 561 5.33 17.67 -3.25
CA HIS A 561 6.44 16.76 -2.97
C HIS A 561 6.27 16.00 -1.67
N TYR A 562 5.01 15.77 -1.24
CA TYR A 562 4.70 15.00 -0.04
C TYR A 562 5.21 13.55 -0.14
N ALA A 563 5.03 12.92 -1.29
CA ALA A 563 5.40 11.54 -1.53
C ALA A 563 6.89 11.26 -1.28
N GLU A 564 7.77 12.23 -1.57
CA GLU A 564 9.22 12.11 -1.36
C GLU A 564 9.60 11.98 0.11
N THR A 565 8.79 12.51 1.02
CA THR A 565 9.07 12.42 2.46
C THR A 565 8.96 10.99 2.98
N LEU A 566 8.09 10.21 2.40
CA LEU A 566 7.81 8.80 2.77
C LEU A 566 8.37 7.79 1.75
N SER A 567 9.19 8.22 0.80
CA SER A 567 9.92 7.37 -0.15
C SER A 567 11.27 6.92 0.45
N LEU A 568 11.79 5.77 0.03
CA LEU A 568 13.16 5.33 0.38
C LEU A 568 14.25 6.28 -0.13
N GLY A 569 13.92 7.12 -1.12
CA GLY A 569 14.75 8.18 -1.63
C GLY A 569 15.12 8.03 -3.10
N LYS A 570 16.15 8.78 -3.50
CA LYS A 570 16.66 8.82 -4.89
C LYS A 570 17.06 7.42 -5.36
N ASN A 571 16.83 7.13 -6.63
CA ASN A 571 17.09 5.85 -7.30
C ASN A 571 16.17 4.69 -6.90
N THR A 572 15.08 4.94 -6.20
CA THR A 572 14.11 3.89 -5.89
C THR A 572 13.42 3.40 -7.17
N ALA A 573 12.93 4.31 -7.99
CA ALA A 573 12.23 3.98 -9.24
C ALA A 573 13.16 3.33 -10.28
N SER A 574 14.36 3.85 -10.50
CA SER A 574 15.31 3.23 -11.45
C SER A 574 15.83 1.86 -10.98
N THR A 575 15.96 1.65 -9.66
CA THR A 575 16.29 0.33 -9.11
C THR A 575 15.17 -0.67 -9.38
N LEU A 576 13.92 -0.25 -9.18
CA LEU A 576 12.73 -1.07 -9.44
C LEU A 576 12.61 -1.41 -10.92
N SER A 577 12.74 -0.40 -11.81
CA SER A 577 12.71 -0.59 -13.26
C SER A 577 13.71 -1.64 -13.73
N LYS A 578 14.96 -1.56 -13.28
CA LYS A 578 16.00 -2.56 -13.61
C LYS A 578 15.65 -3.95 -13.09
N ALA A 579 15.10 -4.05 -11.88
CA ALA A 579 14.72 -5.32 -11.32
C ALA A 579 13.58 -5.97 -12.14
N PHE A 580 12.62 -5.19 -12.63
CA PHE A 580 11.58 -5.68 -13.54
C PHE A 580 12.13 -6.07 -14.92
N GLU A 581 13.12 -5.36 -15.46
CA GLU A 581 13.82 -5.79 -16.68
C GLU A 581 14.58 -7.12 -16.52
N GLU A 582 14.98 -7.45 -15.28
CA GLU A 582 15.68 -8.70 -14.98
C GLU A 582 14.72 -9.86 -14.73
N ILE A 583 13.60 -9.64 -14.04
CA ILE A 583 12.66 -10.70 -13.66
C ILE A 583 11.97 -11.35 -14.87
N VAL A 584 11.82 -10.63 -15.99
CA VAL A 584 11.22 -11.13 -17.24
C VAL A 584 12.17 -11.92 -18.13
N LYS A 585 13.47 -11.94 -17.82
CA LYS A 585 14.47 -12.75 -18.53
C LYS A 585 14.51 -14.17 -18.01
#